data_0fb732544f24c5c29240a746e8782a00
#
_entry.id   0fb732544f24c5c29240a746e8782a00
#
_cell.length_a   1.000
_cell.length_b   1.000
_cell.length_c   1.000
_cell.angle_alpha   90.00
_cell.angle_beta   90.00
_cell.angle_gamma   90.00
#
_symmetry.space_group_name_H-M   'P 1'
#
loop_
_entity.id
_entity.type
_entity.pdbx_description
1 polymer ?
#
loop_
_entity_poly.entity_id
_entity_poly.type
_entity_poly.pdbx_seq_one_letter_code
_entity_poly.pdbx_strand_id
1 'polypeptide(L)'
;PTAVAQPDKQQEIRFPEEPQENILYFLEKNAPLLEPWQREIIRIVRKISQYLYPQRQTKVMNEGWACFWHFHILHEMYREGLVDDGFMLEFLQYHTAVIYQPAYNSPHYSGINPYTLGYSMMQDLRRICESPTEEDRQWFPDIAGTPWQETLDFAMRDFKDESFILQFLSPRLIREMKLFSVVDDDTRDHLEVNAIHDEWGYQTIRESLSANYDLGNLEPYIQVYNVNVRDDRALTLRHDMHNGRPLEKENAEEVVRHLHQLWGFDVVLESVSDGQVKSRIAHSELGKAESD
;
A
#
# COMPACT_ATOMS: atom_id res chain seq x y z
N PRO A 1 -14.72 -64.84 2.62
CA PRO A 1 -13.78 -63.80 2.31
C PRO A 1 -14.15 -62.58 3.15
N THR A 2 -13.38 -62.39 4.23
CA THR A 2 -13.55 -61.33 5.22
C THR A 2 -12.98 -60.05 4.59
N ALA A 3 -13.86 -59.05 4.42
CA ALA A 3 -13.45 -57.72 4.01
C ALA A 3 -12.54 -57.10 5.10
N VAL A 4 -11.32 -56.81 4.76
CA VAL A 4 -10.40 -56.03 5.63
C VAL A 4 -10.91 -54.60 5.59
N ALA A 5 -11.38 -54.13 6.75
CA ALA A 5 -11.75 -52.73 6.95
C ALA A 5 -10.49 -51.86 6.71
N GLN A 6 -10.53 -50.93 5.77
CA GLN A 6 -9.52 -49.91 5.60
C GLN A 6 -9.51 -49.05 6.87
N PRO A 7 -8.31 -48.69 7.41
CA PRO A 7 -8.27 -47.80 8.56
C PRO A 7 -8.87 -46.46 8.17
N ASP A 8 -9.79 -46.01 9.00
CA ASP A 8 -10.37 -44.67 8.95
C ASP A 8 -9.23 -43.64 8.79
N LYS A 9 -9.25 -42.88 7.71
CA LYS A 9 -8.43 -41.68 7.60
C LYS A 9 -8.90 -40.75 8.73
N GLN A 10 -8.19 -40.76 9.86
CA GLN A 10 -8.37 -39.75 10.89
C GLN A 10 -8.30 -38.40 10.19
N GLN A 11 -9.41 -37.70 10.09
CA GLN A 11 -9.39 -36.30 9.67
C GLN A 11 -8.44 -35.56 10.60
N GLU A 12 -7.33 -35.09 10.07
CA GLU A 12 -6.41 -34.20 10.77
C GLU A 12 -7.25 -32.99 11.17
N ILE A 13 -7.53 -32.86 12.47
CA ILE A 13 -8.24 -31.71 13.01
C ILE A 13 -7.27 -30.53 12.89
N ARG A 14 -7.48 -29.73 11.86
CA ARG A 14 -6.75 -28.51 11.61
C ARG A 14 -7.19 -27.42 12.58
N PHE A 15 -6.23 -26.70 13.15
CA PHE A 15 -6.51 -25.50 13.94
C PHE A 15 -5.64 -24.33 13.45
N PRO A 16 -6.21 -23.17 13.13
CA PRO A 16 -7.66 -22.89 13.08
C PRO A 16 -8.37 -23.68 11.97
N GLU A 17 -9.68 -23.86 12.07
CA GLU A 17 -10.49 -24.59 11.07
C GLU A 17 -10.33 -23.98 9.68
N GLU A 18 -10.29 -22.63 9.60
CA GLU A 18 -10.00 -21.85 8.41
C GLU A 18 -8.77 -20.96 8.65
N PRO A 19 -7.97 -20.65 7.59
CA PRO A 19 -6.86 -19.73 7.70
C PRO A 19 -7.29 -18.37 8.27
N GLN A 20 -6.47 -17.80 9.14
CA GLN A 20 -6.74 -16.50 9.78
C GLN A 20 -5.79 -15.43 9.26
N GLU A 21 -6.35 -14.40 8.63
CA GLU A 21 -5.59 -13.28 8.08
C GLU A 21 -5.06 -12.34 9.17
N ASN A 22 -5.83 -12.15 10.24
CA ASN A 22 -5.45 -11.25 11.32
C ASN A 22 -4.53 -11.94 12.32
N ILE A 23 -3.23 -11.99 12.02
CA ILE A 23 -2.21 -12.65 12.83
C ILE A 23 -2.18 -12.08 14.25
N LEU A 24 -2.27 -10.75 14.43
CA LEU A 24 -2.26 -10.13 15.76
C LEU A 24 -3.49 -10.53 16.58
N TYR A 25 -4.67 -10.65 15.95
CA TYR A 25 -5.87 -11.15 16.63
C TYR A 25 -5.70 -12.61 17.05
N PHE A 26 -5.15 -13.42 16.16
CA PHE A 26 -4.89 -14.83 16.45
C PHE A 26 -3.94 -14.98 17.65
N LEU A 27 -2.84 -14.23 17.69
CA LEU A 27 -1.89 -14.23 18.81
C LEU A 27 -2.54 -13.72 20.11
N GLU A 28 -3.29 -12.61 20.05
CA GLU A 28 -4.03 -12.07 21.20
C GLU A 28 -4.89 -13.15 21.87
N LYS A 29 -5.56 -13.99 21.07
CA LYS A 29 -6.50 -15.00 21.58
C LYS A 29 -5.86 -16.32 21.94
N ASN A 30 -4.85 -16.75 21.19
CA ASN A 30 -4.39 -18.14 21.21
C ASN A 30 -2.94 -18.33 21.68
N ALA A 31 -2.09 -17.28 21.72
CA ALA A 31 -0.72 -17.44 22.17
C ALA A 31 -0.66 -17.86 23.65
N PRO A 32 -0.11 -19.05 23.98
CA PRO A 32 -0.33 -19.65 25.30
C PRO A 32 0.51 -19.02 26.41
N LEU A 33 1.66 -18.44 26.08
CA LEU A 33 2.62 -17.92 27.07
C LEU A 33 2.50 -16.41 27.30
N LEU A 34 1.61 -15.71 26.59
CA LEU A 34 1.42 -14.28 26.77
C LEU A 34 0.71 -13.96 28.09
N GLU A 35 1.30 -13.08 28.86
CA GLU A 35 0.69 -12.49 30.04
C GLU A 35 -0.49 -11.56 29.66
N PRO A 36 -1.45 -11.32 30.58
CA PRO A 36 -2.63 -10.49 30.32
C PRO A 36 -2.28 -9.08 29.78
N TRP A 37 -1.25 -8.43 30.31
CA TRP A 37 -0.82 -7.11 29.86
C TRP A 37 -0.19 -7.13 28.46
N GLN A 38 0.50 -8.23 28.09
CA GLN A 38 1.07 -8.39 26.74
C GLN A 38 -0.05 -8.55 25.70
N ARG A 39 -1.10 -9.32 26.03
CA ARG A 39 -2.30 -9.44 25.17
C ARG A 39 -2.97 -8.10 24.96
N GLU A 40 -3.04 -7.27 26.01
CA GLU A 40 -3.62 -5.93 25.92
C GLU A 40 -2.80 -5.02 25.00
N ILE A 41 -1.46 -5.07 25.06
CA ILE A 41 -0.60 -4.34 24.13
C ILE A 41 -0.84 -4.78 22.67
N ILE A 42 -0.87 -6.10 22.41
CA ILE A 42 -1.16 -6.63 21.06
C ILE A 42 -2.53 -6.13 20.56
N ARG A 43 -3.54 -6.13 21.45
CA ARG A 43 -4.88 -5.62 21.13
C ARG A 43 -4.87 -4.14 20.77
N ILE A 44 -4.11 -3.33 21.51
CA ILE A 44 -3.98 -1.89 21.24
C ILE A 44 -3.29 -1.67 19.88
N VAL A 45 -2.15 -2.33 19.65
CA VAL A 45 -1.41 -2.23 18.37
C VAL A 45 -2.29 -2.64 17.19
N ARG A 46 -3.02 -3.75 17.32
CA ARG A 46 -3.96 -4.21 16.28
C ARG A 46 -5.04 -3.17 15.98
N LYS A 47 -5.66 -2.58 17.02
CA LYS A 47 -6.69 -1.55 16.83
C LYS A 47 -6.14 -0.29 16.18
N ILE A 48 -4.95 0.15 16.56
CA ILE A 48 -4.28 1.30 15.94
C ILE A 48 -3.98 1.00 14.46
N SER A 49 -3.43 -0.19 14.16
CA SER A 49 -3.15 -0.60 12.77
C SER A 49 -4.42 -0.63 11.91
N GLN A 50 -5.51 -1.17 12.44
CA GLN A 50 -6.81 -1.19 11.75
C GLN A 50 -7.38 0.22 11.53
N TYR A 51 -7.17 1.14 12.46
CA TYR A 51 -7.60 2.54 12.32
C TYR A 51 -6.77 3.30 11.27
N LEU A 52 -5.46 3.05 11.21
CA LEU A 52 -4.55 3.73 10.29
C LEU A 52 -4.57 3.14 8.87
N TYR A 53 -5.01 1.89 8.71
CA TYR A 53 -4.96 1.20 7.41
C TYR A 53 -5.72 1.93 6.28
N PRO A 54 -6.97 2.41 6.48
CA PRO A 54 -7.67 3.17 5.45
C PRO A 54 -6.94 4.47 5.06
N GLN A 55 -6.26 5.11 6.01
CA GLN A 55 -5.51 6.35 5.77
C GLN A 55 -4.30 6.14 4.85
N ARG A 56 -3.69 4.95 4.88
CA ARG A 56 -2.63 4.58 3.93
C ARG A 56 -3.13 4.48 2.49
N GLN A 57 -4.39 4.11 2.31
CA GLN A 57 -5.01 3.99 0.99
C GLN A 57 -5.43 5.33 0.38
N THR A 58 -5.43 6.40 1.16
CA THR A 58 -5.91 7.73 0.76
C THR A 58 -4.89 8.83 1.08
N LYS A 59 -3.60 8.50 1.17
CA LYS A 59 -2.56 9.46 1.55
C LYS A 59 -2.41 10.56 0.50
N VAL A 60 -2.33 10.23 -0.78
CA VAL A 60 -2.22 11.20 -1.89
C VAL A 60 -3.43 12.12 -1.90
N MET A 61 -4.62 11.55 -1.77
CA MET A 61 -5.87 12.31 -1.77
C MET A 61 -5.96 13.24 -0.55
N ASN A 62 -5.71 12.73 0.65
CA ASN A 62 -5.82 13.52 1.89
C ASN A 62 -4.83 14.67 1.93
N GLU A 63 -3.56 14.41 1.59
CA GLU A 63 -2.51 15.43 1.58
C GLU A 63 -2.72 16.44 0.43
N GLY A 64 -3.16 15.95 -0.73
CA GLY A 64 -3.54 16.79 -1.85
C GLY A 64 -4.71 17.70 -1.51
N TRP A 65 -5.76 17.17 -0.89
CA TRP A 65 -6.93 17.90 -0.42
C TRP A 65 -6.56 19.02 0.57
N ALA A 66 -5.74 18.68 1.57
CA ALA A 66 -5.27 19.65 2.55
C ALA A 66 -4.47 20.78 1.88
N CYS A 67 -3.51 20.46 1.01
CA CYS A 67 -2.73 21.45 0.27
C CYS A 67 -3.59 22.29 -0.67
N PHE A 68 -4.54 21.68 -1.37
CA PHE A 68 -5.44 22.36 -2.31
C PHE A 68 -6.31 23.40 -1.60
N TRP A 69 -7.00 23.00 -0.53
CA TRP A 69 -7.87 23.90 0.20
C TRP A 69 -7.10 24.95 0.99
N HIS A 70 -5.95 24.61 1.56
CA HIS A 70 -5.07 25.57 2.23
C HIS A 70 -4.65 26.67 1.24
N PHE A 71 -4.18 26.27 0.05
CA PHE A 71 -3.83 27.22 -1.00
C PHE A 71 -5.04 28.07 -1.45
N HIS A 72 -6.17 27.43 -1.72
CA HIS A 72 -7.38 28.11 -2.20
C HIS A 72 -7.90 29.14 -1.18
N ILE A 73 -8.08 28.71 0.08
CA ILE A 73 -8.62 29.56 1.14
C ILE A 73 -7.71 30.78 1.37
N LEU A 74 -6.38 30.58 1.49
CA LEU A 74 -5.48 31.69 1.77
C LEU A 74 -5.37 32.68 0.60
N HIS A 75 -5.47 32.20 -0.63
CA HIS A 75 -5.55 33.09 -1.79
C HIS A 75 -6.85 33.91 -1.82
N GLU A 76 -7.99 33.33 -1.47
CA GLU A 76 -9.24 34.09 -1.33
C GLU A 76 -9.17 35.13 -0.21
N MET A 77 -8.63 34.75 0.96
CA MET A 77 -8.40 35.69 2.07
C MET A 77 -7.52 36.88 1.66
N TYR A 78 -6.46 36.61 0.89
CA TYR A 78 -5.59 37.65 0.36
C TYR A 78 -6.32 38.56 -0.63
N ARG A 79 -7.09 37.99 -1.54
CA ARG A 79 -7.93 38.78 -2.50
C ARG A 79 -8.96 39.70 -1.80
N GLU A 80 -9.48 39.22 -0.67
CA GLU A 80 -10.41 40.00 0.16
C GLU A 80 -9.71 41.00 1.10
N GLY A 81 -8.36 41.03 1.11
CA GLY A 81 -7.57 41.92 1.96
C GLY A 81 -7.57 41.53 3.44
N LEU A 82 -7.87 40.26 3.76
CA LEU A 82 -7.87 39.74 5.13
C LEU A 82 -6.48 39.36 5.62
N VAL A 83 -5.54 39.15 4.73
CA VAL A 83 -4.13 38.90 5.00
C VAL A 83 -3.26 39.80 4.14
N ASP A 84 -2.04 40.13 4.60
CA ASP A 84 -1.12 41.02 3.93
C ASP A 84 -0.10 40.29 3.05
N ASP A 85 0.71 41.07 2.31
CA ASP A 85 1.76 40.55 1.42
C ASP A 85 2.82 39.74 2.18
N GLY A 86 3.17 40.16 3.41
CA GLY A 86 4.15 39.49 4.25
C GLY A 86 3.70 38.09 4.62
N PHE A 87 2.45 37.96 5.05
CA PHE A 87 1.81 36.68 5.33
C PHE A 87 1.80 35.76 4.08
N MET A 88 1.42 36.31 2.93
CA MET A 88 1.37 35.51 1.68
C MET A 88 2.74 35.04 1.23
N LEU A 89 3.78 35.85 1.37
CA LEU A 89 5.16 35.43 1.06
C LEU A 89 5.61 34.28 1.96
N GLU A 90 5.35 34.38 3.25
CA GLU A 90 5.66 33.31 4.21
C GLU A 90 4.87 32.04 3.90
N PHE A 91 3.56 32.16 3.66
CA PHE A 91 2.73 31.03 3.25
C PHE A 91 3.28 30.34 1.99
N LEU A 92 3.57 31.10 0.93
CA LEU A 92 4.07 30.55 -0.33
C LEU A 92 5.41 29.82 -0.15
N GLN A 93 6.28 30.35 0.72
CA GLN A 93 7.55 29.68 1.06
C GLN A 93 7.31 28.30 1.68
N TYR A 94 6.44 28.21 2.68
CA TYR A 94 6.11 26.92 3.33
C TYR A 94 5.36 25.98 2.38
N HIS A 95 4.37 26.49 1.66
CA HIS A 95 3.57 25.70 0.74
C HIS A 95 4.45 25.08 -0.35
N THR A 96 5.34 25.85 -0.98
CA THR A 96 6.26 25.34 -2.01
C THR A 96 7.27 24.34 -1.45
N ALA A 97 7.69 24.48 -0.20
CA ALA A 97 8.56 23.49 0.45
C ALA A 97 7.83 22.14 0.66
N VAL A 98 6.55 22.16 1.04
CA VAL A 98 5.75 20.94 1.24
C VAL A 98 5.51 20.22 -0.07
N ILE A 99 5.15 20.94 -1.13
CA ILE A 99 4.87 20.37 -2.46
C ILE A 99 6.13 20.25 -3.35
N TYR A 100 7.32 20.40 -2.79
CA TYR A 100 8.55 20.28 -3.57
C TYR A 100 8.78 18.85 -4.04
N GLN A 101 9.00 18.65 -5.34
CA GLN A 101 9.35 17.38 -5.96
C GLN A 101 10.77 17.43 -6.47
N PRO A 102 11.73 16.70 -5.86
CA PRO A 102 13.07 16.56 -6.42
C PRO A 102 13.02 15.93 -7.80
N ALA A 103 13.93 16.34 -8.68
CA ALA A 103 14.09 15.70 -9.99
C ALA A 103 14.52 14.22 -9.80
N TYR A 104 14.10 13.35 -10.70
CA TYR A 104 14.38 11.91 -10.64
C TYR A 104 15.87 11.56 -10.47
N ASN A 105 16.76 12.33 -11.12
CA ASN A 105 18.21 12.15 -11.03
C ASN A 105 18.85 12.86 -9.82
N SER A 106 18.07 13.46 -8.95
CA SER A 106 18.54 14.09 -7.72
C SER A 106 18.92 13.05 -6.67
N PRO A 107 20.01 13.23 -5.90
CA PRO A 107 20.33 12.37 -4.76
C PRO A 107 19.28 12.45 -3.63
N HIS A 108 18.39 13.42 -3.67
CA HIS A 108 17.28 13.60 -2.72
C HIS A 108 15.95 13.00 -3.22
N TYR A 109 15.95 12.35 -4.38
CA TYR A 109 14.75 11.70 -4.89
C TYR A 109 14.46 10.42 -4.09
N SER A 110 13.30 10.37 -3.48
CA SER A 110 12.81 9.22 -2.70
C SER A 110 11.45 8.71 -3.18
N GLY A 111 11.15 8.93 -4.46
CA GLY A 111 9.86 8.66 -5.04
C GLY A 111 9.03 9.92 -5.29
N ILE A 112 7.81 9.75 -5.76
CA ILE A 112 6.89 10.86 -6.00
C ILE A 112 6.33 11.34 -4.66
N ASN A 113 6.45 12.65 -4.40
CA ASN A 113 5.90 13.27 -3.21
C ASN A 113 4.36 13.23 -3.27
N PRO A 114 3.67 12.56 -2.33
CA PRO A 114 2.21 12.44 -2.33
C PRO A 114 1.50 13.79 -2.21
N TYR A 115 2.08 14.76 -1.51
CA TYR A 115 1.56 16.13 -1.42
C TYR A 115 1.55 16.81 -2.78
N THR A 116 2.67 16.72 -3.52
CA THR A 116 2.78 17.28 -4.88
C THR A 116 1.80 16.63 -5.82
N LEU A 117 1.76 15.29 -5.85
CA LEU A 117 0.88 14.54 -6.75
C LEU A 117 -0.58 14.89 -6.49
N GLY A 118 -1.03 14.77 -5.24
CA GLY A 118 -2.42 15.01 -4.87
C GLY A 118 -2.84 16.47 -5.10
N TYR A 119 -2.02 17.44 -4.69
CA TYR A 119 -2.27 18.86 -4.94
C TYR A 119 -2.37 19.16 -6.44
N SER A 120 -1.41 18.69 -7.22
CA SER A 120 -1.38 18.94 -8.66
C SER A 120 -2.57 18.31 -9.38
N MET A 121 -2.96 17.10 -9.00
CA MET A 121 -4.15 16.44 -9.55
C MET A 121 -5.44 17.21 -9.22
N MET A 122 -5.61 17.71 -8.00
CA MET A 122 -6.79 18.49 -7.62
C MET A 122 -6.84 19.84 -8.31
N GLN A 123 -5.70 20.52 -8.46
CA GLN A 123 -5.61 21.74 -9.26
C GLN A 123 -5.96 21.49 -10.74
N ASP A 124 -5.47 20.38 -11.29
CA ASP A 124 -5.75 20.03 -12.67
C ASP A 124 -7.21 19.63 -12.89
N LEU A 125 -7.84 18.90 -11.95
CA LEU A 125 -9.29 18.64 -11.98
C LEU A 125 -10.10 19.92 -11.97
N ARG A 126 -9.75 20.87 -11.10
CA ARG A 126 -10.39 22.18 -11.10
C ARG A 126 -10.27 22.88 -12.46
N ARG A 127 -9.09 22.89 -13.05
CA ARG A 127 -8.83 23.45 -14.38
C ARG A 127 -9.67 22.76 -15.45
N ILE A 128 -9.73 21.43 -15.46
CA ILE A 128 -10.52 20.64 -16.41
C ILE A 128 -11.99 21.02 -16.32
N CYS A 129 -12.50 21.22 -15.11
CA CYS A 129 -13.87 21.67 -14.89
C CYS A 129 -14.11 23.12 -15.34
N GLU A 130 -13.21 24.05 -14.98
CA GLU A 130 -13.40 25.50 -15.26
C GLU A 130 -13.03 25.89 -16.69
N SER A 131 -11.99 25.31 -17.27
CA SER A 131 -11.40 25.72 -18.55
C SER A 131 -10.84 24.53 -19.34
N PRO A 132 -11.70 23.57 -19.73
CA PRO A 132 -11.25 22.37 -20.43
C PRO A 132 -10.71 22.67 -21.82
N THR A 133 -9.59 22.05 -22.17
CA THR A 133 -9.07 21.96 -23.52
C THR A 133 -9.79 20.89 -24.33
N GLU A 134 -9.50 20.76 -25.63
CA GLU A 134 -10.04 19.68 -26.45
C GLU A 134 -9.52 18.31 -25.98
N GLU A 135 -8.23 18.22 -25.60
CA GLU A 135 -7.66 17.01 -25.00
C GLU A 135 -8.39 16.62 -23.71
N ASP A 136 -8.71 17.60 -22.85
CA ASP A 136 -9.46 17.34 -21.60
C ASP A 136 -10.87 16.81 -21.89
N ARG A 137 -11.56 17.32 -22.92
CA ARG A 137 -12.89 16.84 -23.31
C ARG A 137 -12.88 15.40 -23.84
N GLN A 138 -11.79 15.02 -24.50
CA GLN A 138 -11.61 13.64 -24.97
C GLN A 138 -11.31 12.68 -23.82
N TRP A 139 -10.45 13.08 -22.88
CA TRP A 139 -10.04 12.23 -21.77
C TRP A 139 -11.04 12.20 -20.60
N PHE A 140 -11.77 13.30 -20.40
CA PHE A 140 -12.66 13.52 -19.25
C PHE A 140 -14.02 14.10 -19.69
N PRO A 141 -14.75 13.44 -20.60
CA PRO A 141 -15.99 13.98 -21.16
C PRO A 141 -17.06 14.25 -20.07
N ASP A 142 -17.06 13.47 -18.98
CA ASP A 142 -18.07 13.52 -17.95
C ASP A 142 -17.87 14.68 -16.96
N ILE A 143 -16.63 15.20 -16.85
CA ILE A 143 -16.30 16.26 -15.86
C ILE A 143 -15.86 17.58 -16.50
N ALA A 144 -15.49 17.57 -17.79
CA ALA A 144 -15.06 18.79 -18.49
C ALA A 144 -16.19 19.82 -18.60
N GLY A 145 -16.02 20.97 -17.91
CA GLY A 145 -17.00 22.05 -17.87
C GLY A 145 -18.09 21.89 -16.79
N THR A 146 -17.94 20.95 -15.86
CA THR A 146 -18.85 20.78 -14.71
C THR A 146 -18.42 21.66 -13.52
N PRO A 147 -19.26 21.82 -12.46
CA PRO A 147 -18.85 22.50 -11.25
C PRO A 147 -17.70 21.73 -10.55
N TRP A 148 -16.54 22.36 -10.42
CA TRP A 148 -15.33 21.71 -9.88
C TRP A 148 -15.47 21.24 -8.43
N GLN A 149 -16.26 21.97 -7.60
CA GLN A 149 -16.48 21.58 -6.20
C GLN A 149 -17.18 20.23 -6.10
N GLU A 150 -18.20 20.00 -6.94
CA GLU A 150 -18.94 18.74 -6.98
C GLU A 150 -18.05 17.58 -7.47
N THR A 151 -17.19 17.86 -8.45
CA THR A 151 -16.24 16.87 -8.99
C THR A 151 -15.19 16.48 -7.95
N LEU A 152 -14.62 17.46 -7.22
CA LEU A 152 -13.66 17.16 -6.16
C LEU A 152 -14.31 16.44 -4.98
N ASP A 153 -15.54 16.83 -4.59
CA ASP A 153 -16.29 16.14 -3.53
C ASP A 153 -16.59 14.69 -3.90
N PHE A 154 -17.01 14.45 -5.15
CA PHE A 154 -17.20 13.11 -5.69
C PHE A 154 -15.90 12.29 -5.63
N ALA A 155 -14.78 12.86 -6.09
CA ALA A 155 -13.49 12.20 -6.05
C ALA A 155 -13.08 11.80 -4.61
N MET A 156 -13.22 12.73 -3.66
CA MET A 156 -12.86 12.48 -2.26
C MET A 156 -13.76 11.45 -1.56
N ARG A 157 -15.02 11.35 -1.95
CA ARG A 157 -15.98 10.44 -1.35
C ARG A 157 -15.87 9.01 -1.87
N ASP A 158 -15.62 8.84 -3.17
CA ASP A 158 -15.83 7.56 -3.85
C ASP A 158 -14.53 6.87 -4.30
N PHE A 159 -13.36 7.51 -4.13
CA PHE A 159 -12.07 7.01 -4.60
C PHE A 159 -11.06 6.83 -3.45
N LYS A 160 -10.05 6.00 -3.71
CA LYS A 160 -8.80 5.90 -2.96
C LYS A 160 -7.63 6.23 -3.90
N ASP A 161 -6.41 6.35 -3.39
CA ASP A 161 -5.25 6.83 -4.16
C ASP A 161 -5.06 6.10 -5.50
N GLU A 162 -5.11 4.78 -5.47
CA GLU A 162 -4.98 3.93 -6.67
C GLU A 162 -6.02 4.31 -7.74
N SER A 163 -7.30 4.26 -7.39
CA SER A 163 -8.39 4.53 -8.32
C SER A 163 -8.48 6.02 -8.69
N PHE A 164 -8.12 6.94 -7.79
CA PHE A 164 -8.03 8.36 -8.07
C PHE A 164 -6.97 8.67 -9.13
N ILE A 165 -5.77 8.10 -9.00
CA ILE A 165 -4.71 8.25 -9.98
C ILE A 165 -5.14 7.65 -11.32
N LEU A 166 -5.66 6.42 -11.30
CA LEU A 166 -6.09 5.72 -12.52
C LEU A 166 -7.17 6.51 -13.26
N GLN A 167 -8.11 7.11 -12.56
CA GLN A 167 -9.24 7.83 -13.16
C GLN A 167 -8.88 9.25 -13.60
N PHE A 168 -8.12 10.01 -12.79
CA PHE A 168 -8.03 11.46 -12.91
C PHE A 168 -6.65 12.03 -13.27
N LEU A 169 -5.60 11.23 -13.35
CA LEU A 169 -4.28 11.71 -13.77
C LEU A 169 -4.30 12.06 -15.26
N SER A 170 -4.24 13.35 -15.60
CA SER A 170 -4.36 13.82 -16.99
C SER A 170 -3.08 13.66 -17.80
N PRO A 171 -3.17 13.56 -19.15
CA PRO A 171 -2.00 13.62 -20.04
C PRO A 171 -1.17 14.89 -19.85
N ARG A 172 -1.85 16.03 -19.65
CA ARG A 172 -1.20 17.30 -19.37
C ARG A 172 -0.33 17.22 -18.11
N LEU A 173 -0.90 16.71 -17.00
CA LEU A 173 -0.18 16.62 -15.74
C LEU A 173 0.97 15.61 -15.81
N ILE A 174 0.81 14.50 -16.54
CA ILE A 174 1.91 13.56 -16.82
C ILE A 174 3.09 14.29 -17.50
N ARG A 175 2.82 15.13 -18.49
CA ARG A 175 3.86 15.92 -19.18
C ARG A 175 4.49 16.97 -18.25
N GLU A 176 3.69 17.71 -17.50
CA GLU A 176 4.17 18.77 -16.58
C GLU A 176 5.05 18.19 -15.46
N MET A 177 4.65 17.08 -14.87
CA MET A 177 5.42 16.38 -13.85
C MET A 177 6.55 15.51 -14.42
N LYS A 178 6.67 15.40 -15.74
CA LYS A 178 7.67 14.56 -16.44
C LYS A 178 7.64 13.11 -15.95
N LEU A 179 6.43 12.57 -15.77
CA LEU A 179 6.26 11.19 -15.35
C LEU A 179 6.65 10.25 -16.50
N PHE A 180 7.27 9.14 -16.15
CA PHE A 180 7.67 8.08 -17.06
C PHE A 180 7.59 6.73 -16.32
N SER A 181 7.46 5.65 -17.08
CA SER A 181 7.60 4.29 -16.56
C SER A 181 9.00 3.76 -16.84
N VAL A 182 9.51 2.98 -15.89
CA VAL A 182 10.77 2.25 -16.02
C VAL A 182 10.43 0.79 -16.26
N VAL A 183 10.93 0.23 -17.34
CA VAL A 183 10.86 -1.21 -17.59
C VAL A 183 12.14 -1.82 -17.07
N ASP A 184 12.02 -2.60 -15.99
CA ASP A 184 13.09 -3.41 -15.44
C ASP A 184 12.95 -4.82 -16.03
N ASP A 185 13.88 -5.18 -16.91
CA ASP A 185 13.94 -6.49 -17.54
C ASP A 185 15.16 -7.21 -16.99
N ASP A 186 14.96 -8.22 -16.14
CA ASP A 186 16.00 -9.03 -15.50
C ASP A 186 17.00 -9.65 -16.50
N THR A 187 16.69 -9.63 -17.79
CA THR A 187 17.57 -10.10 -18.87
C THR A 187 18.52 -9.03 -19.39
N ARG A 188 18.39 -7.77 -18.95
CA ARG A 188 19.16 -6.61 -19.42
C ARG A 188 19.92 -5.93 -18.30
N ASP A 189 21.16 -5.54 -18.57
CA ASP A 189 22.01 -4.80 -17.63
C ASP A 189 21.68 -3.30 -17.49
N HIS A 190 20.57 -2.84 -18.09
CA HIS A 190 20.17 -1.42 -18.07
C HIS A 190 18.65 -1.26 -17.99
N LEU A 191 18.24 -0.21 -17.30
CA LEU A 191 16.84 0.20 -17.20
C LEU A 191 16.43 0.92 -18.49
N GLU A 192 15.30 0.54 -19.06
CA GLU A 192 14.71 1.22 -20.19
C GLU A 192 13.61 2.18 -19.72
N VAL A 193 13.76 3.47 -20.06
CA VAL A 193 12.75 4.49 -19.78
C VAL A 193 11.79 4.56 -20.94
N ASN A 194 10.52 4.27 -20.68
CA ASN A 194 9.46 4.38 -21.67
C ASN A 194 8.64 5.66 -21.39
N ALA A 195 8.91 6.70 -22.18
CA ALA A 195 8.22 8.00 -22.10
C ALA A 195 7.52 8.30 -23.43
N ILE A 196 6.56 7.47 -23.83
CA ILE A 196 5.77 7.69 -25.05
C ILE A 196 4.61 8.64 -24.69
N HIS A 197 4.55 9.80 -25.37
CA HIS A 197 3.48 10.80 -25.22
C HIS A 197 2.37 10.59 -26.24
N ASP A 198 1.80 9.39 -26.27
CA ASP A 198 0.59 9.04 -27.01
C ASP A 198 -0.47 8.47 -26.05
N GLU A 199 -1.64 8.16 -26.56
CA GLU A 199 -2.75 7.65 -25.75
C GLU A 199 -2.38 6.38 -24.98
N TRP A 200 -1.69 5.46 -25.61
CA TRP A 200 -1.23 4.21 -24.98
C TRP A 200 -0.21 4.48 -23.89
N GLY A 201 0.77 5.35 -24.12
CA GLY A 201 1.78 5.72 -23.16
C GLY A 201 1.19 6.41 -21.91
N TYR A 202 0.23 7.30 -22.10
CA TYR A 202 -0.47 7.93 -20.97
C TYR A 202 -1.27 6.93 -20.14
N GLN A 203 -1.94 5.96 -20.75
CA GLN A 203 -2.63 4.88 -20.05
C GLN A 203 -1.64 4.00 -19.27
N THR A 204 -0.53 3.61 -19.90
CA THR A 204 0.53 2.82 -19.25
C THR A 204 1.11 3.52 -18.02
N ILE A 205 1.36 4.85 -18.10
CA ILE A 205 1.87 5.63 -16.97
C ILE A 205 0.83 5.69 -15.84
N ARG A 206 -0.45 5.90 -16.15
CA ARG A 206 -1.53 5.87 -15.16
C ARG A 206 -1.61 4.54 -14.43
N GLU A 207 -1.62 3.43 -15.17
CA GLU A 207 -1.67 2.08 -14.64
C GLU A 207 -0.45 1.78 -13.77
N SER A 208 0.75 2.08 -14.26
CA SER A 208 2.00 1.85 -13.52
C SER A 208 2.05 2.68 -12.24
N LEU A 209 1.65 3.95 -12.28
CA LEU A 209 1.64 4.79 -11.10
C LEU A 209 0.54 4.36 -10.12
N SER A 210 -0.66 4.05 -10.60
CA SER A 210 -1.77 3.52 -9.79
C SER A 210 -1.36 2.24 -9.05
N ALA A 211 -0.69 1.31 -9.73
CA ALA A 211 -0.20 0.05 -9.14
C ALA A 211 0.76 0.27 -7.96
N ASN A 212 1.50 1.39 -7.91
CA ASN A 212 2.36 1.74 -6.79
C ASN A 212 1.58 2.19 -5.53
N TYR A 213 0.28 2.42 -5.64
CA TYR A 213 -0.62 2.78 -4.55
C TYR A 213 -1.66 1.68 -4.26
N ASP A 214 -1.66 0.59 -5.01
CA ASP A 214 -2.51 -0.58 -4.76
C ASP A 214 -1.93 -1.43 -3.62
N LEU A 215 -2.31 -1.11 -2.38
CA LEU A 215 -1.86 -1.86 -1.21
C LEU A 215 -2.28 -3.33 -1.26
N GLY A 216 -3.41 -3.65 -1.87
CA GLY A 216 -3.87 -5.04 -2.01
C GLY A 216 -2.92 -5.89 -2.87
N ASN A 217 -2.24 -5.26 -3.85
CA ASN A 217 -1.25 -5.92 -4.69
C ASN A 217 0.18 -5.80 -4.14
N LEU A 218 0.46 -4.78 -3.32
CA LEU A 218 1.79 -4.54 -2.77
C LEU A 218 2.06 -5.30 -1.48
N GLU A 219 1.04 -5.43 -0.62
CA GLU A 219 1.19 -6.09 0.68
C GLU A 219 1.21 -7.61 0.54
N PRO A 220 2.11 -8.28 1.28
CA PRO A 220 2.15 -9.74 1.27
C PRO A 220 0.89 -10.32 1.95
N TYR A 221 0.26 -11.29 1.31
CA TYR A 221 -0.90 -11.98 1.86
C TYR A 221 -0.45 -13.15 2.73
N ILE A 222 -0.40 -12.91 4.05
CA ILE A 222 0.08 -13.89 5.03
C ILE A 222 -1.05 -14.25 5.99
N GLN A 223 -1.26 -15.56 6.19
CA GLN A 223 -2.29 -16.09 7.08
C GLN A 223 -1.71 -17.06 8.09
N VAL A 224 -2.34 -17.16 9.27
CA VAL A 224 -2.16 -18.31 10.15
C VAL A 224 -2.82 -19.51 9.48
N TYR A 225 -1.99 -20.47 9.07
CA TYR A 225 -2.45 -21.62 8.32
C TYR A 225 -2.76 -22.83 9.21
N ASN A 226 -1.90 -23.14 10.17
CA ASN A 226 -2.08 -24.25 11.09
C ASN A 226 -1.29 -24.07 12.39
N VAL A 227 -1.79 -24.70 13.45
CA VAL A 227 -1.05 -24.91 14.71
C VAL A 227 -1.11 -26.38 15.05
N ASN A 228 0.03 -26.97 15.34
CA ASN A 228 0.10 -28.35 15.78
C ASN A 228 -0.25 -28.46 17.28
N VAL A 229 -1.54 -28.30 17.62
CA VAL A 229 -2.01 -28.23 19.03
C VAL A 229 -1.83 -29.51 19.81
N ARG A 230 -1.60 -30.66 19.16
CA ARG A 230 -1.49 -31.99 19.80
C ARG A 230 -0.07 -32.40 20.10
N ASP A 231 0.91 -31.72 19.54
CA ASP A 231 2.31 -32.09 19.66
C ASP A 231 3.17 -30.90 20.10
N ASP A 232 3.98 -30.35 19.24
CA ASP A 232 4.98 -29.32 19.51
C ASP A 232 4.44 -27.86 19.55
N ARG A 233 3.16 -27.68 19.24
CA ARG A 233 2.49 -26.36 19.13
C ARG A 233 3.13 -25.43 18.08
N ALA A 234 3.85 -25.97 17.13
CA ALA A 234 4.43 -25.19 16.06
C ALA A 234 3.34 -24.41 15.29
N LEU A 235 3.59 -23.12 15.07
CA LEU A 235 2.73 -22.22 14.31
C LEU A 235 3.19 -22.18 12.86
N THR A 236 2.32 -22.56 11.94
CA THR A 236 2.57 -22.45 10.49
C THR A 236 1.81 -21.25 9.94
N LEU A 237 2.57 -20.31 9.35
CA LEU A 237 2.07 -19.21 8.55
C LEU A 237 2.22 -19.56 7.07
N ARG A 238 1.29 -19.07 6.27
CA ARG A 238 1.35 -19.22 4.81
C ARG A 238 1.26 -17.87 4.15
N HIS A 239 2.27 -17.57 3.33
CA HIS A 239 2.29 -16.47 2.40
C HIS A 239 1.81 -16.97 1.04
N ASP A 240 0.71 -16.44 0.53
CA ASP A 240 0.23 -16.70 -0.81
C ASP A 240 0.84 -15.66 -1.77
N MET A 241 1.68 -16.14 -2.70
CA MET A 241 2.36 -15.30 -3.69
C MET A 241 1.41 -14.95 -4.85
N HIS A 242 0.22 -14.39 -4.55
CA HIS A 242 -0.81 -14.05 -5.54
C HIS A 242 -0.33 -13.08 -6.63
N ASN A 243 0.68 -12.25 -6.33
CA ASN A 243 1.30 -11.27 -7.24
C ASN A 243 2.65 -11.74 -7.81
N GLY A 244 3.06 -12.99 -7.55
CA GLY A 244 4.35 -13.54 -7.97
C GLY A 244 5.56 -13.00 -7.22
N ARG A 245 5.38 -12.08 -6.24
CA ARG A 245 6.49 -11.45 -5.50
C ARG A 245 6.90 -12.30 -4.30
N PRO A 246 8.19 -12.66 -4.18
CA PRO A 246 8.71 -13.31 -2.98
C PRO A 246 8.81 -12.31 -1.82
N LEU A 247 8.81 -12.83 -0.60
CA LEU A 247 9.16 -12.04 0.58
C LEU A 247 10.65 -11.73 0.57
N GLU A 248 11.01 -10.53 1.03
CA GLU A 248 12.39 -10.22 1.32
C GLU A 248 12.88 -11.07 2.49
N LYS A 249 13.95 -11.82 2.25
CA LYS A 249 14.39 -12.90 3.15
C LYS A 249 14.72 -12.38 4.56
N GLU A 250 15.54 -11.33 4.64
CA GLU A 250 15.98 -10.76 5.94
C GLU A 250 14.81 -10.26 6.78
N ASN A 251 13.87 -9.53 6.16
CA ASN A 251 12.66 -9.05 6.82
C ASN A 251 11.76 -10.20 7.26
N ALA A 252 11.61 -11.22 6.44
CA ALA A 252 10.78 -12.38 6.76
C ALA A 252 11.37 -13.20 7.92
N GLU A 253 12.68 -13.40 7.95
CA GLU A 253 13.39 -14.05 9.06
C GLU A 253 13.21 -13.27 10.37
N GLU A 254 13.33 -11.94 10.33
CA GLU A 254 13.14 -11.07 11.50
C GLU A 254 11.70 -11.13 12.02
N VAL A 255 10.70 -11.09 11.13
CA VAL A 255 9.28 -11.22 11.50
C VAL A 255 9.01 -12.58 12.13
N VAL A 256 9.51 -13.68 11.55
CA VAL A 256 9.35 -15.05 12.10
C VAL A 256 9.99 -15.15 13.49
N ARG A 257 11.15 -14.54 13.71
CA ARG A 257 11.82 -14.46 15.02
C ARG A 257 10.96 -13.73 16.06
N HIS A 258 10.37 -12.58 15.71
CA HIS A 258 9.45 -11.86 16.60
C HIS A 258 8.17 -12.64 16.89
N LEU A 259 7.61 -13.30 15.89
CA LEU A 259 6.44 -14.15 16.07
C LEU A 259 6.74 -15.35 16.99
N HIS A 260 7.93 -15.96 16.89
CA HIS A 260 8.37 -16.99 17.82
C HIS A 260 8.42 -16.49 19.25
N GLN A 261 8.95 -15.29 19.50
CA GLN A 261 8.97 -14.69 20.85
C GLN A 261 7.56 -14.44 21.41
N LEU A 262 6.60 -14.07 20.58
CA LEU A 262 5.21 -13.84 20.98
C LEU A 262 4.42 -15.14 21.14
N TRP A 263 4.66 -16.10 20.26
CA TRP A 263 3.97 -17.39 20.26
C TRP A 263 4.50 -18.33 21.36
N GLY A 264 5.82 -18.32 21.56
CA GLY A 264 6.54 -19.13 22.56
C GLY A 264 6.89 -20.56 22.12
N PHE A 265 6.63 -20.92 20.87
CA PHE A 265 6.95 -22.18 20.24
C PHE A 265 7.46 -21.95 18.82
N ASP A 266 7.89 -23.01 18.14
CA ASP A 266 8.40 -22.92 16.79
C ASP A 266 7.42 -22.23 15.83
N VAL A 267 7.95 -21.36 14.96
CA VAL A 267 7.19 -20.66 13.94
C VAL A 267 7.80 -20.95 12.57
N VAL A 268 6.94 -21.30 11.62
CA VAL A 268 7.30 -21.60 10.24
C VAL A 268 6.49 -20.71 9.32
N LEU A 269 7.15 -20.06 8.38
CA LEU A 269 6.54 -19.30 7.30
C LEU A 269 6.81 -19.98 5.96
N GLU A 270 5.74 -20.41 5.29
CA GLU A 270 5.78 -21.03 3.97
C GLU A 270 5.28 -20.05 2.91
N SER A 271 6.08 -19.77 1.88
CA SER A 271 5.59 -19.05 0.70
C SER A 271 5.14 -20.03 -0.37
N VAL A 272 3.92 -19.86 -0.86
CA VAL A 272 3.23 -20.79 -1.77
C VAL A 272 2.86 -20.06 -3.06
N SER A 273 3.14 -20.68 -4.20
CA SER A 273 2.68 -20.28 -5.52
C SER A 273 2.16 -21.50 -6.27
N ASP A 274 1.02 -21.38 -6.93
CA ASP A 274 0.38 -22.48 -7.67
C ASP A 274 0.20 -23.77 -6.85
N GLY A 275 -0.13 -23.61 -5.56
CA GLY A 275 -0.31 -24.74 -4.63
C GLY A 275 0.97 -25.43 -4.20
N GLN A 276 2.15 -24.93 -4.59
CA GLN A 276 3.46 -25.50 -4.23
C GLN A 276 4.22 -24.57 -3.29
N VAL A 277 4.83 -25.13 -2.26
CA VAL A 277 5.75 -24.41 -1.38
C VAL A 277 7.02 -24.07 -2.15
N LYS A 278 7.31 -22.78 -2.30
CA LYS A 278 8.49 -22.25 -3.00
C LYS A 278 9.63 -21.92 -2.04
N SER A 279 9.31 -21.46 -0.83
CA SER A 279 10.30 -21.19 0.21
C SER A 279 9.74 -21.48 1.59
N ARG A 280 10.64 -21.76 2.54
CA ARG A 280 10.30 -22.01 3.94
C ARG A 280 11.33 -21.32 4.84
N ILE A 281 10.83 -20.53 5.78
CA ILE A 281 11.63 -19.86 6.82
C ILE A 281 11.11 -20.38 8.15
N ALA A 282 12.00 -20.82 9.04
CA ALA A 282 11.63 -21.32 10.35
C ALA A 282 12.52 -20.72 11.43
N HIS A 283 11.95 -20.49 12.61
CA HIS A 283 12.69 -20.17 13.82
C HIS A 283 12.28 -21.12 14.94
N SER A 284 13.30 -21.75 15.55
CA SER A 284 13.14 -22.67 16.67
C SER A 284 14.24 -22.45 17.71
N GLU A 285 13.95 -22.72 18.99
CA GLU A 285 14.97 -22.66 20.04
C GLU A 285 16.06 -23.73 19.88
N LEU A 286 15.77 -24.82 19.18
CA LEU A 286 16.70 -25.95 18.96
C LEU A 286 17.86 -25.59 18.03
N GLY A 287 17.75 -24.54 17.23
CA GLY A 287 18.82 -24.12 16.28
C GLY A 287 20.04 -23.44 16.93
N LYS A 288 20.05 -23.19 18.23
CA LYS A 288 21.19 -22.61 18.95
C LYS A 288 22.16 -23.62 19.54
N ALA A 289 21.85 -24.92 19.48
CA ALA A 289 22.66 -25.97 20.11
C ALA A 289 23.70 -26.63 19.20
N GLU A 290 23.74 -26.29 17.90
CA GLU A 290 24.66 -26.90 16.94
C GLU A 290 25.74 -25.96 16.36
N SER A 291 25.98 -24.80 16.96
CA SER A 291 27.02 -23.85 16.51
C SER A 291 27.98 -23.39 17.61
N ASP A 292 28.25 -24.27 18.60
CA ASP A 292 29.41 -24.10 19.53
C ASP A 292 30.45 -25.19 19.31
#